data_1634aebb9e48b75b691413b4c57afc06
#
_entry.id   1634aebb9e48b75b691413b4c57afc06
#
_cell.length_a   1.000
_cell.length_b   1.000
_cell.length_c   1.000
_cell.angle_alpha   90.00
_cell.angle_beta   90.00
_cell.angle_gamma   90.00
#
_symmetry.space_group_name_H-M   'P 1'
#
loop_
_entity.id
_entity.type
_entity.pdbx_description
1 polymer ?
#
loop_
_entity_poly.entity_id
_entity_poly.type
_entity_poly.pdbx_seq_one_letter_code
_entity_poly.pdbx_strand_id
1 'polypeptide(L)'
;MVRSGNPTCFSVPVSILRPRCQRETPRPALTILAATVLLAVPARAQRATLERITHHQTLPNGLEVIVVENHSVPLATVEVVVRAGAMIQEPEDQGVPHLYEHMLFRGYRGPQNQSFRRIAGELNAAFNGTTSDETVSYYMLLPSANVGGAVEALADLVRRPRFVKDELLRERFVVLGELQRRASEPSFSLSRSVDERLWGDGFVRKNTIGDPTAVLTVTPEHLDAIFHRYYVPNNAALIVTGDVSAPAVFGMAHDAFDGWARRDDPFAAHPVAPMPPLAASRAVVVTGDVSDVTIEIAWQGPRVRKQAGATYAADVLSDLLDDDRSAFRHRLVDSGLFQSLTIGYRTLANTGPIILRGVTTPERLPGALTGLEAELRLMTDTAYFSAPDLEIAKKRRAVATVLRLEQGLGLAQAVGDLWSVAGLDYHLGYVDNLSARSLSDVRRFVGDYLVDKPFVIGALTSEKDAQRVSVTLAQYLAFVNEK
;
A
#
# COMPACT_ATOMS: atom_id res chain seq x y z
N MET A 1 28.43 13.55 26.42
CA MET A 1 28.21 14.45 25.30
C MET A 1 28.56 13.71 24.03
N VAL A 2 27.60 13.08 23.40
CA VAL A 2 27.70 12.49 22.04
C VAL A 2 26.42 12.89 21.32
N ARG A 3 26.57 13.65 20.24
CA ARG A 3 25.47 14.17 19.44
C ARG A 3 24.85 13.05 18.62
N SER A 4 23.58 12.84 18.77
CA SER A 4 22.73 11.98 17.94
C SER A 4 22.49 12.68 16.59
N GLY A 5 23.00 12.11 15.50
CA GLY A 5 22.67 12.53 14.13
C GLY A 5 21.37 11.86 13.68
N ASN A 6 20.39 12.67 13.35
CA ASN A 6 19.15 12.29 12.70
C ASN A 6 19.41 11.99 11.21
N PRO A 7 18.87 10.93 10.62
CA PRO A 7 18.79 10.81 9.18
C PRO A 7 17.53 11.53 8.70
N THR A 8 17.70 12.76 8.21
CA THR A 8 16.69 13.51 7.49
C THR A 8 16.49 12.91 6.10
N CYS A 9 15.24 12.72 5.73
CA CYS A 9 14.82 12.50 4.33
C CYS A 9 15.34 13.67 3.46
N PHE A 10 16.16 13.37 2.48
CA PHE A 10 16.56 14.31 1.45
C PHE A 10 15.48 14.42 0.39
N SER A 11 14.69 15.47 0.45
CA SER A 11 13.99 16.01 -0.69
C SER A 11 14.93 16.98 -1.41
N VAL A 12 15.31 16.69 -2.65
CA VAL A 12 16.13 17.55 -3.51
C VAL A 12 15.18 18.52 -4.23
N PRO A 13 15.32 19.83 -4.05
CA PRO A 13 14.59 20.79 -4.88
C PRO A 13 15.31 20.96 -6.23
N VAL A 14 14.63 20.67 -7.33
CA VAL A 14 15.10 21.01 -8.67
C VAL A 14 14.89 22.52 -8.88
N SER A 15 15.99 23.27 -8.85
CA SER A 15 16.01 24.68 -9.19
C SER A 15 15.98 24.84 -10.72
N ILE A 16 14.90 25.39 -11.24
CA ILE A 16 14.79 25.77 -12.67
C ILE A 16 15.50 27.10 -12.87
N LEU A 17 16.68 27.08 -13.49
CA LEU A 17 17.37 28.26 -14.04
C LEU A 17 16.68 28.67 -15.35
N ARG A 18 16.12 29.87 -15.37
CA ARG A 18 15.65 30.53 -16.60
C ARG A 18 16.83 31.09 -17.38
N PRO A 19 17.01 30.77 -18.67
CA PRO A 19 17.96 31.47 -19.50
C PRO A 19 17.37 32.79 -20.04
N ARG A 20 18.20 33.83 -20.03
CA ARG A 20 17.94 35.14 -20.61
C ARG A 20 17.81 35.05 -22.15
N CYS A 21 16.80 35.69 -22.66
CA CYS A 21 16.57 35.93 -24.09
C CYS A 21 17.71 36.76 -24.70
N GLN A 22 18.46 36.19 -25.64
CA GLN A 22 19.23 36.95 -26.63
C GLN A 22 18.59 36.70 -28.00
N ARG A 23 18.33 37.82 -28.70
CA ARG A 23 17.81 37.84 -30.08
C ARG A 23 18.91 37.44 -31.05
N GLU A 24 18.69 36.37 -31.80
CA GLU A 24 19.48 36.06 -32.98
C GLU A 24 18.55 35.79 -34.18
N THR A 25 19.00 36.21 -35.34
CA THR A 25 18.38 36.29 -36.65
C THR A 25 18.08 34.92 -37.28
N PRO A 26 17.10 34.82 -38.20
CA PRO A 26 16.62 33.53 -38.69
C PRO A 26 17.54 32.91 -39.73
N ARG A 27 17.99 31.68 -39.47
CA ARG A 27 18.52 30.73 -40.46
C ARG A 27 17.44 29.74 -40.89
N PRO A 28 17.43 29.24 -42.13
CA PRO A 28 16.34 28.42 -42.62
C PRO A 28 16.31 27.07 -41.89
N ALA A 29 15.16 26.79 -41.30
CA ALA A 29 14.87 25.56 -40.59
C ALA A 29 14.75 24.38 -41.55
N LEU A 30 15.70 23.48 -41.51
CA LEU A 30 15.52 22.10 -42.00
C LEU A 30 14.56 21.40 -41.04
N THR A 31 13.31 21.27 -41.45
CA THR A 31 12.27 20.59 -40.65
C THR A 31 12.54 19.09 -40.67
N ILE A 32 13.31 18.60 -39.67
CA ILE A 32 13.36 17.18 -39.35
C ILE A 32 12.06 16.89 -38.60
N LEU A 33 11.09 16.35 -39.30
CA LEU A 33 9.89 15.77 -38.75
C LEU A 33 10.30 14.47 -38.03
N ALA A 34 10.76 14.57 -36.78
CA ALA A 34 10.91 13.45 -35.91
C ALA A 34 9.48 12.97 -35.54
N ALA A 35 8.94 12.05 -36.33
CA ALA A 35 7.78 11.28 -35.97
C ALA A 35 8.14 10.47 -34.72
N THR A 36 7.88 11.01 -33.55
CA THR A 36 7.84 10.26 -32.32
C THR A 36 6.65 9.31 -32.41
N VAL A 37 6.87 8.16 -33.05
CA VAL A 37 5.97 7.02 -32.91
C VAL A 37 6.09 6.61 -31.43
N LEU A 38 5.26 7.16 -30.58
CA LEU A 38 4.93 6.59 -29.28
C LEU A 38 4.28 5.25 -29.60
N LEU A 39 5.10 4.21 -29.66
CA LEU A 39 4.65 2.84 -29.67
C LEU A 39 3.90 2.64 -28.36
N ALA A 40 2.59 2.82 -28.38
CA ALA A 40 1.71 2.29 -27.37
C ALA A 40 1.93 0.77 -27.38
N VAL A 41 2.76 0.28 -26.48
CA VAL A 41 2.95 -1.17 -26.30
C VAL A 41 1.55 -1.70 -25.98
N PRO A 42 0.94 -2.54 -26.80
CA PRO A 42 -0.38 -3.07 -26.50
C PRO A 42 -0.30 -3.85 -25.18
N ALA A 43 -1.32 -3.82 -24.34
CA ALA A 43 -1.36 -4.45 -23.03
C ALA A 43 -0.83 -5.91 -23.07
N ARG A 44 -1.18 -6.68 -24.10
CA ARG A 44 -0.66 -8.04 -24.35
C ARG A 44 0.86 -8.11 -24.47
N ALA A 45 1.50 -7.10 -25.05
CA ALA A 45 2.97 -7.07 -25.16
C ALA A 45 3.62 -6.81 -23.78
N GLN A 46 2.94 -6.10 -22.89
CA GLN A 46 3.41 -5.86 -21.53
C GLN A 46 3.35 -7.13 -20.68
N ARG A 47 2.24 -7.86 -20.73
CA ARG A 47 2.13 -9.17 -20.07
C ARG A 47 3.22 -10.13 -20.55
N ALA A 48 3.38 -10.28 -21.85
CA ALA A 48 4.42 -11.15 -22.42
C ALA A 48 5.84 -10.72 -21.98
N THR A 49 6.08 -9.43 -21.79
CA THR A 49 7.35 -8.93 -21.25
C THR A 49 7.53 -9.33 -19.80
N LEU A 50 6.51 -9.13 -18.95
CA LEU A 50 6.54 -9.51 -17.54
C LEU A 50 6.70 -11.03 -17.38
N GLU A 51 5.96 -11.84 -18.12
CA GLU A 51 6.04 -13.30 -18.10
C GLU A 51 7.43 -13.80 -18.52
N ARG A 52 8.09 -13.12 -19.45
CA ARG A 52 9.45 -13.49 -19.91
C ARG A 52 10.54 -13.24 -18.86
N ILE A 53 10.40 -12.21 -18.02
CA ILE A 53 11.40 -11.84 -16.99
C ILE A 53 11.01 -12.34 -15.60
N THR A 54 9.79 -12.86 -15.43
CA THR A 54 9.29 -13.38 -14.13
C THR A 54 9.29 -14.89 -14.15
N HIS A 55 10.04 -15.47 -13.25
CA HIS A 55 10.17 -16.92 -13.09
C HIS A 55 9.59 -17.31 -11.74
N HIS A 56 8.87 -18.43 -11.69
CA HIS A 56 8.19 -18.89 -10.48
C HIS A 56 8.43 -20.38 -10.27
N GLN A 57 8.69 -20.76 -9.03
CA GLN A 57 8.81 -22.15 -8.60
C GLN A 57 8.24 -22.30 -7.18
N THR A 58 7.45 -23.35 -6.96
CA THR A 58 7.06 -23.76 -5.61
C THR A 58 7.98 -24.87 -5.14
N LEU A 59 8.66 -24.65 -4.02
CA LEU A 59 9.53 -25.65 -3.41
C LEU A 59 8.72 -26.82 -2.80
N PRO A 60 9.32 -28.00 -2.58
CA PRO A 60 8.60 -29.16 -2.00
C PRO A 60 7.92 -28.87 -0.67
N ASN A 61 8.47 -27.96 0.13
CA ASN A 61 7.87 -27.52 1.40
C ASN A 61 6.72 -26.52 1.24
N GLY A 62 6.44 -26.08 0.01
CA GLY A 62 5.33 -25.16 -0.29
C GLY A 62 5.73 -23.69 -0.32
N LEU A 63 7.00 -23.32 -0.09
CA LEU A 63 7.47 -21.95 -0.28
C LEU A 63 7.40 -21.58 -1.76
N GLU A 64 6.77 -20.46 -2.07
CA GLU A 64 6.79 -19.89 -3.41
C GLU A 64 8.05 -19.04 -3.60
N VAL A 65 8.77 -19.26 -4.69
CA VAL A 65 9.96 -18.49 -5.08
C VAL A 65 9.64 -17.76 -6.37
N ILE A 66 9.69 -16.43 -6.34
CA ILE A 66 9.39 -15.56 -7.48
C ILE A 66 10.63 -14.74 -7.80
N VAL A 67 11.12 -14.83 -9.03
CA VAL A 67 12.30 -14.12 -9.49
C VAL A 67 11.91 -13.21 -10.66
N VAL A 68 12.25 -11.92 -10.56
CA VAL A 68 12.08 -10.96 -11.67
C VAL A 68 13.46 -10.48 -12.10
N GLU A 69 13.91 -10.95 -13.24
CA GLU A 69 15.24 -10.62 -13.79
C GLU A 69 15.24 -9.21 -14.39
N ASN A 70 16.16 -8.37 -13.91
CA ASN A 70 16.39 -7.02 -14.44
C ASN A 70 17.88 -6.67 -14.35
N HIS A 71 18.58 -6.77 -15.47
CA HIS A 71 20.04 -6.58 -15.56
C HIS A 71 20.46 -5.14 -15.86
N SER A 72 19.62 -4.15 -15.59
CA SER A 72 19.89 -2.72 -15.89
C SER A 72 20.97 -2.13 -14.99
N VAL A 73 21.04 -2.58 -13.73
CA VAL A 73 22.04 -2.16 -12.73
C VAL A 73 22.45 -3.36 -11.87
N PRO A 74 23.71 -3.43 -11.35
CA PRO A 74 24.21 -4.57 -10.57
C PRO A 74 23.68 -4.56 -9.13
N LEU A 75 22.37 -4.44 -8.97
CA LEU A 75 21.66 -4.45 -7.69
C LEU A 75 20.56 -5.50 -7.70
N ALA A 76 20.25 -6.03 -6.54
CA ALA A 76 19.10 -6.91 -6.33
C ALA A 76 18.38 -6.59 -5.04
N THR A 77 17.08 -6.90 -5.00
CA THR A 77 16.27 -6.95 -3.78
C THR A 77 15.90 -8.39 -3.50
N VAL A 78 16.15 -8.83 -2.28
CA VAL A 78 15.69 -10.09 -1.74
C VAL A 78 14.65 -9.79 -0.67
N GLU A 79 13.44 -10.33 -0.80
CA GLU A 79 12.34 -10.10 0.12
C GLU A 79 11.65 -11.41 0.48
N VAL A 80 11.35 -11.59 1.76
CA VAL A 80 10.47 -12.66 2.24
C VAL A 80 9.17 -12.03 2.70
N VAL A 81 8.06 -12.48 2.14
CA VAL A 81 6.70 -12.02 2.47
C VAL A 81 5.95 -13.14 3.15
N VAL A 82 5.30 -12.84 4.28
CA VAL A 82 4.46 -13.78 5.03
C VAL A 82 3.06 -13.19 5.15
N ARG A 83 2.02 -13.99 4.89
CA ARG A 83 0.61 -13.59 5.08
C ARG A 83 0.27 -13.63 6.57
N ALA A 84 0.69 -12.59 7.31
CA ALA A 84 0.57 -12.50 8.76
C ALA A 84 0.49 -11.06 9.27
N GLY A 85 -0.13 -10.16 8.52
CA GLY A 85 -0.35 -8.76 8.91
C GLY A 85 -1.41 -8.58 9.98
N ALA A 86 -1.94 -7.36 10.12
CA ALA A 86 -2.97 -7.05 11.13
C ALA A 86 -4.21 -7.94 11.05
N MET A 87 -4.47 -8.58 9.90
CA MET A 87 -5.63 -9.46 9.69
C MET A 87 -5.68 -10.67 10.62
N ILE A 88 -4.54 -11.07 11.20
CA ILE A 88 -4.48 -12.22 12.14
C ILE A 88 -4.76 -11.82 13.58
N GLN A 89 -4.95 -10.54 13.88
CA GLN A 89 -5.11 -10.01 15.24
C GLN A 89 -6.48 -10.36 15.82
N GLU A 90 -6.46 -10.80 17.08
CA GLU A 90 -7.58 -10.78 17.99
C GLU A 90 -7.51 -9.52 18.87
N PRO A 91 -8.51 -9.20 19.71
CA PRO A 91 -8.50 -8.00 20.55
C PRO A 91 -7.24 -7.82 21.40
N GLU A 92 -6.69 -8.90 21.94
CA GLU A 92 -5.46 -8.92 22.74
C GLU A 92 -4.16 -8.84 21.93
N ASP A 93 -4.24 -8.99 20.60
CA ASP A 93 -3.08 -9.08 19.70
C ASP A 93 -2.81 -7.78 18.92
N GLN A 94 -3.55 -6.70 19.21
CA GLN A 94 -3.44 -5.47 18.45
C GLN A 94 -2.02 -4.87 18.48
N GLY A 95 -1.35 -4.85 17.33
CA GLY A 95 0.03 -4.40 17.15
C GLY A 95 1.07 -5.50 17.34
N VAL A 96 0.68 -6.72 17.67
CA VAL A 96 1.62 -7.84 17.83
C VAL A 96 2.33 -8.18 16.51
N PRO A 97 1.69 -8.21 15.33
CA PRO A 97 2.42 -8.41 14.07
C PRO A 97 3.50 -7.34 13.81
N HIS A 98 3.27 -6.09 14.18
CA HIS A 98 4.25 -5.02 14.07
C HIS A 98 5.39 -5.17 15.08
N LEU A 99 5.07 -5.44 16.35
CA LEU A 99 6.08 -5.74 17.36
C LEU A 99 6.89 -7.00 16.99
N TYR A 100 6.23 -7.98 16.38
CA TYR A 100 6.88 -9.20 15.88
C TYR A 100 7.94 -8.86 14.80
N GLU A 101 7.64 -7.95 13.88
CA GLU A 101 8.59 -7.46 12.88
C GLU A 101 9.86 -6.91 13.55
N HIS A 102 9.72 -6.06 14.57
CA HIS A 102 10.85 -5.55 15.37
C HIS A 102 11.65 -6.67 16.01
N MET A 103 10.95 -7.62 16.63
CA MET A 103 11.57 -8.69 17.40
C MET A 103 12.36 -9.67 16.52
N LEU A 104 11.98 -9.88 15.27
CA LEU A 104 12.76 -10.71 14.35
C LEU A 104 14.17 -10.17 14.17
N PHE A 105 14.32 -8.88 13.88
CA PHE A 105 15.64 -8.26 13.73
C PHE A 105 16.44 -8.23 15.03
N ARG A 106 15.79 -7.98 16.16
CA ARG A 106 16.44 -7.85 17.47
C ARG A 106 16.88 -9.18 18.06
N GLY A 107 16.03 -10.17 17.93
CA GLY A 107 16.30 -11.53 18.42
C GLY A 107 17.26 -12.32 17.55
N TYR A 108 17.53 -11.86 16.32
CA TYR A 108 18.36 -12.56 15.36
C TYR A 108 19.79 -12.76 15.88
N ARG A 109 20.28 -14.00 15.77
CA ARG A 109 21.65 -14.38 16.08
C ARG A 109 22.13 -15.36 15.00
N GLY A 110 22.75 -14.80 13.97
CA GLY A 110 23.32 -15.56 12.87
C GLY A 110 24.59 -16.34 13.24
N PRO A 111 25.33 -16.80 12.25
CA PRO A 111 26.60 -17.48 12.45
C PRO A 111 27.51 -16.67 13.39
N GLN A 112 28.24 -17.33 14.28
CA GLN A 112 29.11 -16.67 15.28
C GLN A 112 28.41 -15.66 16.19
N ASN A 113 27.08 -15.79 16.40
CA ASN A 113 26.27 -14.90 17.23
C ASN A 113 26.19 -13.45 16.70
N GLN A 114 26.30 -13.25 15.40
CA GLN A 114 26.21 -11.92 14.77
C GLN A 114 24.78 -11.38 14.78
N SER A 115 24.63 -10.08 14.93
CA SER A 115 23.35 -9.39 14.74
C SER A 115 22.99 -9.28 13.26
N PHE A 116 21.70 -9.19 12.93
CA PHE A 116 21.23 -9.00 11.55
C PHE A 116 21.85 -7.74 10.91
N ARG A 117 21.94 -6.64 11.66
CA ARG A 117 22.57 -5.39 11.22
C ARG A 117 24.04 -5.59 10.80
N ARG A 118 24.79 -6.46 11.51
CA ARG A 118 26.18 -6.74 11.17
C ARG A 118 26.26 -7.51 9.86
N ILE A 119 25.44 -8.53 9.68
CA ILE A 119 25.40 -9.32 8.44
C ILE A 119 24.99 -8.41 7.27
N ALA A 120 23.97 -7.57 7.44
CA ALA A 120 23.56 -6.61 6.42
C ALA A 120 24.72 -5.67 6.05
N GLY A 121 25.50 -5.19 7.03
CA GLY A 121 26.68 -4.38 6.79
C GLY A 121 27.78 -5.12 6.00
N GLU A 122 28.05 -6.38 6.31
CA GLU A 122 29.02 -7.22 5.60
C GLU A 122 28.58 -7.50 4.15
N LEU A 123 27.27 -7.57 3.89
CA LEU A 123 26.68 -7.72 2.56
C LEU A 123 26.50 -6.38 1.81
N ASN A 124 26.86 -5.25 2.41
CA ASN A 124 26.56 -3.91 1.91
C ASN A 124 25.06 -3.70 1.59
N ALA A 125 24.20 -4.24 2.43
CA ALA A 125 22.76 -4.22 2.25
C ALA A 125 22.08 -3.14 3.07
N ALA A 126 21.13 -2.42 2.44
CA ALA A 126 20.06 -1.75 3.14
C ALA A 126 18.96 -2.77 3.44
N PHE A 127 18.40 -2.76 4.64
CA PHE A 127 17.35 -3.68 5.03
C PHE A 127 16.25 -2.99 5.84
N ASN A 128 15.05 -3.53 5.78
CA ASN A 128 13.93 -3.16 6.65
C ASN A 128 12.87 -4.27 6.68
N GLY A 129 11.87 -4.09 7.53
CA GLY A 129 10.61 -4.82 7.52
C GLY A 129 9.44 -3.88 7.29
N THR A 130 8.30 -4.43 6.92
CA THR A 130 7.04 -3.71 6.81
C THR A 130 5.89 -4.59 7.28
N THR A 131 4.99 -4.00 8.08
CA THR A 131 3.74 -4.64 8.50
C THR A 131 2.56 -3.88 7.91
N SER A 132 1.69 -4.61 7.22
CA SER A 132 0.47 -4.09 6.61
C SER A 132 -0.79 -4.77 7.17
N ASP A 133 -1.94 -4.50 6.57
CA ASP A 133 -3.19 -5.18 6.92
C ASP A 133 -3.09 -6.70 6.80
N GLU A 134 -2.43 -7.21 5.74
CA GLU A 134 -2.49 -8.62 5.38
C GLU A 134 -1.11 -9.31 5.30
N THR A 135 -0.03 -8.53 5.36
CA THR A 135 1.34 -9.06 5.22
C THR A 135 2.30 -8.48 6.23
N VAL A 136 3.32 -9.28 6.51
CA VAL A 136 4.60 -8.80 7.04
C VAL A 136 5.67 -9.18 6.04
N SER A 137 6.57 -8.27 5.71
CA SER A 137 7.69 -8.53 4.81
C SER A 137 9.02 -8.08 5.39
N TYR A 138 10.10 -8.73 4.94
CA TYR A 138 11.49 -8.47 5.36
C TYR A 138 12.34 -8.45 4.09
N TYR A 139 13.07 -7.37 3.87
CA TYR A 139 13.84 -7.23 2.65
C TYR A 139 15.27 -6.74 2.86
N MET A 140 16.11 -7.06 1.90
CA MET A 140 17.47 -6.56 1.73
C MET A 140 17.64 -6.06 0.30
N LEU A 141 18.09 -4.81 0.14
CA LEU A 141 18.55 -4.22 -1.13
C LEU A 141 20.08 -4.15 -1.10
N LEU A 142 20.75 -4.76 -2.07
CA LEU A 142 22.19 -4.98 -2.03
C LEU A 142 22.80 -5.17 -3.43
N PRO A 143 24.16 -5.12 -3.57
CA PRO A 143 24.84 -5.54 -4.78
C PRO A 143 24.50 -6.99 -5.15
N SER A 144 24.19 -7.25 -6.42
CA SER A 144 23.74 -8.55 -6.90
C SER A 144 24.70 -9.71 -6.61
N ALA A 145 26.01 -9.44 -6.53
CA ALA A 145 27.02 -10.42 -6.14
C ALA A 145 26.80 -11.03 -4.73
N ASN A 146 26.06 -10.36 -3.87
CA ASN A 146 25.84 -10.76 -2.47
C ASN A 146 24.45 -11.40 -2.22
N VAL A 147 23.66 -11.66 -3.27
CA VAL A 147 22.29 -12.19 -3.18
C VAL A 147 22.22 -13.49 -2.38
N GLY A 148 23.18 -14.40 -2.57
CA GLY A 148 23.21 -15.66 -1.82
C GLY A 148 23.24 -15.46 -0.31
N GLY A 149 24.09 -14.56 0.18
CA GLY A 149 24.16 -14.22 1.60
C GLY A 149 22.87 -13.55 2.14
N ALA A 150 22.17 -12.77 1.30
CA ALA A 150 20.89 -12.18 1.67
C ALA A 150 19.77 -13.23 1.76
N VAL A 151 19.73 -14.19 0.82
CA VAL A 151 18.79 -15.31 0.84
C VAL A 151 19.00 -16.15 2.12
N GLU A 152 20.25 -16.48 2.46
CA GLU A 152 20.58 -17.20 3.69
C GLU A 152 20.18 -16.43 4.96
N ALA A 153 20.51 -15.13 5.01
CA ALA A 153 20.19 -14.28 6.18
C ALA A 153 18.68 -14.13 6.41
N LEU A 154 17.91 -13.91 5.35
CA LEU A 154 16.46 -13.79 5.44
C LEU A 154 15.79 -15.15 5.71
N ALA A 155 16.30 -16.23 5.15
CA ALA A 155 15.82 -17.58 5.46
C ALA A 155 16.03 -17.89 6.95
N ASP A 156 17.19 -17.59 7.50
CA ASP A 156 17.47 -17.81 8.92
C ASP A 156 16.63 -16.91 9.81
N LEU A 157 16.42 -15.65 9.41
CA LEU A 157 15.56 -14.68 10.10
C LEU A 157 14.13 -15.21 10.31
N VAL A 158 13.50 -15.71 9.24
CA VAL A 158 12.09 -16.15 9.29
C VAL A 158 11.88 -17.58 9.76
N ARG A 159 12.94 -18.39 9.82
CA ARG A 159 12.86 -19.79 10.24
C ARG A 159 13.24 -20.03 11.69
N ARG A 160 14.09 -19.17 12.27
CA ARG A 160 14.72 -19.39 13.59
C ARG A 160 14.70 -18.14 14.47
N PRO A 161 13.54 -17.49 14.64
CA PRO A 161 13.44 -16.32 15.49
C PRO A 161 13.75 -16.67 16.95
N ARG A 162 14.21 -15.67 17.69
CA ARG A 162 14.40 -15.78 19.14
C ARG A 162 13.72 -14.61 19.80
N PHE A 163 12.72 -14.91 20.62
CA PHE A 163 12.00 -13.89 21.37
C PHE A 163 12.60 -13.73 22.76
N VAL A 164 13.72 -12.98 22.81
CA VAL A 164 14.45 -12.72 24.05
C VAL A 164 13.68 -11.72 24.90
N LYS A 165 13.37 -12.09 26.15
CA LYS A 165 12.55 -11.28 27.07
C LYS A 165 13.07 -9.86 27.26
N ASP A 166 14.39 -9.69 27.44
CA ASP A 166 14.97 -8.36 27.65
C ASP A 166 14.92 -7.48 26.41
N GLU A 167 15.03 -8.06 25.21
CA GLU A 167 14.83 -7.32 23.95
C GLU A 167 13.36 -6.96 23.76
N LEU A 168 12.43 -7.86 24.06
CA LEU A 168 11.00 -7.59 24.01
C LEU A 168 10.61 -6.43 24.93
N LEU A 169 11.16 -6.39 26.15
CA LEU A 169 10.91 -5.28 27.07
C LEU A 169 11.39 -3.93 26.51
N ARG A 170 12.49 -3.91 25.76
CA ARG A 170 13.00 -2.70 25.11
C ARG A 170 12.16 -2.30 23.90
N GLU A 171 11.85 -3.26 23.03
CA GLU A 171 11.12 -2.99 21.78
C GLU A 171 9.68 -2.56 22.03
N ARG A 172 9.02 -3.00 23.09
CA ARG A 172 7.73 -2.46 23.52
C ARG A 172 7.77 -0.93 23.63
N PHE A 173 8.80 -0.38 24.28
CA PHE A 173 8.94 1.07 24.43
C PHE A 173 9.25 1.77 23.08
N VAL A 174 9.98 1.10 22.18
CA VAL A 174 10.20 1.62 20.82
C VAL A 174 8.88 1.72 20.06
N VAL A 175 8.09 0.65 20.03
CA VAL A 175 6.78 0.62 19.35
C VAL A 175 5.80 1.61 19.98
N LEU A 176 5.77 1.74 21.32
CA LEU A 176 4.98 2.77 21.99
C LEU A 176 5.42 4.19 21.63
N GLY A 177 6.73 4.43 21.52
CA GLY A 177 7.25 5.70 21.05
C GLY A 177 6.85 6.04 19.62
N GLU A 178 6.79 5.03 18.75
CA GLU A 178 6.28 5.20 17.38
C GLU A 178 4.79 5.50 17.35
N LEU A 179 4.00 4.80 18.16
CA LEU A 179 2.57 5.06 18.31
C LEU A 179 2.34 6.49 18.81
N GLN A 180 3.06 6.94 19.84
CA GLN A 180 2.96 8.31 20.36
C GLN A 180 3.35 9.36 19.30
N ARG A 181 4.41 9.11 18.55
CA ARG A 181 4.83 9.99 17.47
C ARG A 181 3.74 10.10 16.38
N ARG A 182 3.17 8.96 15.96
CA ARG A 182 2.06 8.96 14.98
C ARG A 182 0.81 9.63 15.55
N ALA A 183 0.49 9.36 16.81
CA ALA A 183 -0.66 9.98 17.47
C ALA A 183 -0.53 11.50 17.63
N SER A 184 0.69 12.05 17.57
CA SER A 184 0.90 13.50 17.56
C SER A 184 0.66 14.14 16.19
N GLU A 185 0.49 13.33 15.12
CA GLU A 185 0.14 13.80 13.79
C GLU A 185 -1.39 13.87 13.67
N PRO A 186 -1.99 15.08 13.48
CA PRO A 186 -3.44 15.22 13.41
C PRO A 186 -4.09 14.39 12.30
N SER A 187 -3.41 14.21 11.18
CA SER A 187 -3.86 13.37 10.06
C SER A 187 -4.00 11.89 10.43
N PHE A 188 -3.08 11.39 11.29
CA PHE A 188 -3.19 10.02 11.81
C PHE A 188 -4.42 9.86 12.71
N SER A 189 -4.68 10.82 13.58
CA SER A 189 -5.87 10.83 14.45
C SER A 189 -7.16 10.85 13.66
N LEU A 190 -7.20 11.61 12.54
CA LEU A 190 -8.33 11.60 11.61
C LEU A 190 -8.55 10.22 11.00
N SER A 191 -7.53 9.67 10.35
CA SER A 191 -7.64 8.37 9.68
C SER A 191 -8.00 7.25 10.65
N ARG A 192 -7.38 7.22 11.84
CA ARG A 192 -7.72 6.25 12.88
C ARG A 192 -9.18 6.36 13.31
N SER A 193 -9.67 7.57 13.53
CA SER A 193 -11.07 7.81 13.94
C SER A 193 -12.09 7.41 12.87
N VAL A 194 -11.72 7.55 11.59
CA VAL A 194 -12.50 7.07 10.45
C VAL A 194 -12.48 5.55 10.40
N ASP A 195 -11.30 4.92 10.49
CA ASP A 195 -11.13 3.47 10.44
C ASP A 195 -11.87 2.75 11.58
N GLU A 196 -11.79 3.26 12.81
CA GLU A 196 -12.52 2.71 13.96
C GLU A 196 -14.03 2.63 13.70
N ARG A 197 -14.60 3.63 13.03
CA ARG A 197 -16.02 3.68 12.69
C ARG A 197 -16.39 2.87 11.47
N LEU A 198 -15.48 2.82 10.48
CA LEU A 198 -15.65 2.07 9.23
C LEU A 198 -15.67 0.56 9.48
N TRP A 199 -14.78 0.11 10.35
CA TRP A 199 -14.56 -1.31 10.59
C TRP A 199 -15.26 -1.84 11.85
N GLY A 200 -15.68 -0.97 12.80
CA GLY A 200 -16.29 -1.38 14.06
C GLY A 200 -15.44 -2.44 14.78
N ASP A 201 -16.04 -3.56 15.20
CA ASP A 201 -15.31 -4.65 15.85
C ASP A 201 -14.22 -5.27 14.96
N GLY A 202 -14.31 -5.09 13.64
CA GLY A 202 -13.29 -5.51 12.69
C GLY A 202 -12.04 -4.63 12.68
N PHE A 203 -12.07 -3.45 13.33
CA PHE A 203 -10.93 -2.53 13.40
C PHE A 203 -9.67 -3.17 13.98
N VAL A 204 -9.82 -4.10 14.91
CA VAL A 204 -8.71 -4.91 15.43
C VAL A 204 -7.81 -5.43 14.30
N ARG A 205 -8.40 -5.94 13.21
CA ARG A 205 -7.70 -6.51 12.06
C ARG A 205 -7.24 -5.48 11.02
N LYS A 206 -7.34 -4.18 11.35
CA LYS A 206 -6.87 -3.03 10.55
C LYS A 206 -5.88 -2.15 11.31
N ASN A 207 -5.78 -2.34 12.63
CA ASN A 207 -4.92 -1.55 13.49
C ASN A 207 -3.49 -2.09 13.49
N THR A 208 -2.70 -1.76 12.47
CA THR A 208 -1.32 -2.25 12.30
C THR A 208 -0.38 -1.74 13.39
N ILE A 209 -0.54 -0.48 13.84
CA ILE A 209 0.34 0.13 14.85
C ILE A 209 0.05 -0.40 16.26
N GLY A 210 -1.18 -0.85 16.50
CA GLY A 210 -1.56 -1.54 17.71
C GLY A 210 -2.25 -0.70 18.79
N ASP A 211 -2.47 -1.40 19.91
CA ASP A 211 -2.98 -0.86 21.16
C ASP A 211 -1.87 -0.89 22.22
N PRO A 212 -1.69 0.18 23.02
CA PRO A 212 -0.64 0.22 24.05
C PRO A 212 -0.73 -0.93 25.04
N THR A 213 -1.93 -1.33 25.46
CA THR A 213 -2.13 -2.40 26.45
C THR A 213 -1.71 -3.75 25.88
N ALA A 214 -2.14 -4.07 24.65
CA ALA A 214 -1.76 -5.30 23.97
C ALA A 214 -0.24 -5.38 23.78
N VAL A 215 0.40 -4.32 23.29
CA VAL A 215 1.86 -4.25 23.11
C VAL A 215 2.61 -4.44 24.43
N LEU A 216 2.10 -3.89 25.55
CA LEU A 216 2.75 -4.01 26.87
C LEU A 216 2.58 -5.40 27.50
N THR A 217 1.54 -6.14 27.16
CA THR A 217 1.22 -7.42 27.83
C THR A 217 1.69 -8.66 27.09
N VAL A 218 1.98 -8.56 25.76
CA VAL A 218 2.42 -9.71 24.97
C VAL A 218 3.68 -10.38 25.57
N THR A 219 3.76 -11.70 25.54
CA THR A 219 4.89 -12.46 26.09
C THR A 219 5.74 -13.10 24.98
N PRO A 220 6.99 -13.53 25.27
CA PRO A 220 7.78 -14.32 24.31
C PRO A 220 7.06 -15.57 23.82
N GLU A 221 6.33 -16.26 24.73
CA GLU A 221 5.58 -17.48 24.43
C GLU A 221 4.42 -17.18 23.47
N HIS A 222 3.79 -16.02 23.60
CA HIS A 222 2.73 -15.58 22.71
C HIS A 222 3.29 -15.28 21.29
N LEU A 223 4.42 -14.58 21.22
CA LEU A 223 5.11 -14.36 19.93
C LEU A 223 5.51 -15.69 19.27
N ASP A 224 5.99 -16.64 20.05
CA ASP A 224 6.35 -17.98 19.58
C ASP A 224 5.14 -18.76 19.04
N ALA A 225 3.99 -18.65 19.69
CA ALA A 225 2.74 -19.26 19.23
C ALA A 225 2.29 -18.69 17.87
N ILE A 226 2.37 -17.36 17.69
CA ILE A 226 2.08 -16.69 16.40
C ILE A 226 3.06 -17.16 15.34
N PHE A 227 4.36 -17.25 15.67
CA PHE A 227 5.37 -17.77 14.77
C PHE A 227 5.04 -19.16 14.25
N HIS A 228 4.83 -20.10 15.17
CA HIS A 228 4.56 -21.48 14.79
C HIS A 228 3.28 -21.67 14.00
N ARG A 229 2.33 -20.73 14.09
CA ARG A 229 1.08 -20.76 13.35
C ARG A 229 1.21 -20.19 11.94
N TYR A 230 1.81 -19.02 11.80
CA TYR A 230 1.75 -18.26 10.54
C TYR A 230 3.05 -18.23 9.74
N TYR A 231 4.21 -18.38 10.39
CA TYR A 231 5.52 -18.39 9.72
C TYR A 231 5.88 -19.80 9.27
N VAL A 232 5.17 -20.24 8.25
CA VAL A 232 5.33 -21.55 7.62
C VAL A 232 5.59 -21.38 6.12
N PRO A 233 6.35 -22.27 5.47
CA PRO A 233 6.79 -22.06 4.09
C PRO A 233 5.61 -21.95 3.11
N ASN A 234 4.55 -22.71 3.32
CA ASN A 234 3.33 -22.68 2.48
C ASN A 234 2.42 -21.47 2.75
N ASN A 235 2.83 -20.54 3.62
CA ASN A 235 2.19 -19.23 3.86
C ASN A 235 3.13 -18.08 3.53
N ALA A 236 4.26 -18.35 2.89
CA ALA A 236 5.31 -17.38 2.60
C ALA A 236 5.76 -17.43 1.13
N ALA A 237 6.36 -16.35 0.66
CA ALA A 237 7.11 -16.31 -0.59
C ALA A 237 8.47 -15.65 -0.41
N LEU A 238 9.46 -16.16 -1.15
CA LEU A 238 10.71 -15.48 -1.41
C LEU A 238 10.61 -14.77 -2.76
N ILE A 239 10.85 -13.47 -2.77
CA ILE A 239 10.82 -12.64 -3.97
C ILE A 239 12.21 -12.08 -4.17
N VAL A 240 12.77 -12.27 -5.36
CA VAL A 240 14.08 -11.74 -5.72
C VAL A 240 13.96 -10.98 -7.03
N THR A 241 14.32 -9.70 -7.00
CA THR A 241 14.25 -8.84 -8.20
C THR A 241 15.60 -8.19 -8.45
N GLY A 242 15.97 -7.99 -9.72
CA GLY A 242 17.19 -7.28 -10.09
C GLY A 242 18.14 -8.10 -10.95
N ASP A 243 19.44 -7.79 -10.85
CA ASP A 243 20.50 -8.43 -11.65
C ASP A 243 20.85 -9.81 -11.09
N VAL A 244 19.97 -10.76 -11.36
CA VAL A 244 20.04 -12.14 -10.88
C VAL A 244 19.68 -13.12 -11.99
N SER A 245 20.05 -14.38 -11.81
CA SER A 245 19.63 -15.50 -12.67
C SER A 245 18.64 -16.37 -11.91
N ALA A 246 17.47 -16.59 -12.48
CA ALA A 246 16.41 -17.36 -11.83
C ALA A 246 16.86 -18.79 -11.45
N PRO A 247 17.56 -19.57 -12.30
CA PRO A 247 18.10 -20.87 -11.91
C PRO A 247 19.03 -20.82 -10.70
N ALA A 248 19.89 -19.79 -10.61
CA ALA A 248 20.79 -19.62 -9.47
C ALA A 248 20.00 -19.30 -8.19
N VAL A 249 19.01 -18.40 -8.27
CA VAL A 249 18.16 -18.06 -7.11
C VAL A 249 17.34 -19.27 -6.65
N PHE A 250 16.79 -20.07 -7.55
CA PHE A 250 16.06 -21.30 -7.18
C PHE A 250 16.97 -22.29 -6.43
N GLY A 251 18.23 -22.45 -6.87
CA GLY A 251 19.20 -23.25 -6.13
C GLY A 251 19.47 -22.71 -4.73
N MET A 252 19.77 -21.41 -4.62
CA MET A 252 19.98 -20.74 -3.32
C MET A 252 18.75 -20.87 -2.40
N ALA A 253 17.56 -20.68 -2.95
CA ALA A 253 16.31 -20.82 -2.19
C ALA A 253 16.10 -22.25 -1.70
N HIS A 254 16.33 -23.25 -2.57
CA HIS A 254 16.25 -24.66 -2.18
C HIS A 254 17.18 -24.94 -0.99
N ASP A 255 18.44 -24.56 -1.08
CA ASP A 255 19.45 -24.84 -0.05
C ASP A 255 19.15 -24.07 1.26
N ALA A 256 18.80 -22.77 1.17
CA ALA A 256 18.56 -21.93 2.34
C ALA A 256 17.25 -22.28 3.08
N PHE A 257 16.21 -22.72 2.36
CA PHE A 257 14.90 -23.04 2.95
C PHE A 257 14.67 -24.55 3.10
N ASP A 258 15.66 -25.39 2.78
CA ASP A 258 15.59 -26.81 3.12
C ASP A 258 15.40 -27.02 4.62
N GLY A 259 14.58 -28.03 4.98
CA GLY A 259 14.24 -28.30 6.37
C GLY A 259 13.29 -27.28 7.03
N TRP A 260 12.79 -26.26 6.32
CA TRP A 260 11.63 -25.49 6.79
C TRP A 260 10.37 -26.30 6.52
N ALA A 261 9.91 -26.98 7.55
CA ALA A 261 8.85 -27.97 7.42
C ALA A 261 7.51 -27.34 7.02
N ARG A 262 6.89 -27.87 5.96
CA ARG A 262 5.50 -27.56 5.60
C ARG A 262 4.58 -27.89 6.76
N ARG A 263 3.56 -27.04 6.95
CA ARG A 263 2.48 -27.26 7.94
C ARG A 263 1.13 -27.15 7.26
N ASP A 264 0.06 -27.37 8.00
CA ASP A 264 -1.29 -27.10 7.54
C ASP A 264 -1.46 -25.60 7.21
N ASP A 265 -2.39 -25.29 6.30
CA ASP A 265 -2.74 -23.91 6.00
C ASP A 265 -3.25 -23.22 7.27
N PRO A 266 -2.58 -22.17 7.76
CA PRO A 266 -2.98 -21.48 8.99
C PRO A 266 -4.40 -20.91 8.91
N PHE A 267 -4.86 -20.53 7.72
CA PHE A 267 -6.19 -19.96 7.52
C PHE A 267 -7.30 -21.01 7.31
N ALA A 268 -6.95 -22.27 7.10
CA ALA A 268 -7.93 -23.37 7.11
C ALA A 268 -8.42 -23.64 8.55
N ALA A 269 -7.50 -23.61 9.52
CA ALA A 269 -7.81 -23.81 10.95
C ALA A 269 -8.30 -22.51 11.64
N HIS A 270 -7.78 -21.36 11.22
CA HIS A 270 -8.08 -20.04 11.77
C HIS A 270 -8.47 -19.06 10.64
N PRO A 271 -9.67 -19.20 10.05
CA PRO A 271 -10.10 -18.35 8.96
C PRO A 271 -10.27 -16.90 9.43
N VAL A 272 -9.79 -15.95 8.62
CA VAL A 272 -10.02 -14.52 8.88
C VAL A 272 -11.52 -14.24 8.79
N ALA A 273 -12.11 -13.77 9.88
CA ALA A 273 -13.51 -13.42 9.92
C ALA A 273 -13.82 -12.29 8.92
N PRO A 274 -14.95 -12.33 8.20
CA PRO A 274 -15.35 -11.24 7.31
C PRO A 274 -15.49 -9.93 8.10
N MET A 275 -15.20 -8.80 7.44
CA MET A 275 -15.49 -7.48 8.03
C MET A 275 -17.00 -7.30 8.16
N PRO A 276 -17.48 -6.82 9.32
CA PRO A 276 -18.90 -6.52 9.48
C PRO A 276 -19.29 -5.40 8.49
N PRO A 277 -20.47 -5.48 7.85
CA PRO A 277 -20.92 -4.42 6.96
C PRO A 277 -21.22 -3.15 7.77
N LEU A 278 -20.84 -1.99 7.21
CA LEU A 278 -21.21 -0.70 7.78
C LEU A 278 -22.73 -0.51 7.64
N ALA A 279 -23.45 -0.45 8.76
CA ALA A 279 -24.92 -0.41 8.76
C ALA A 279 -25.51 0.95 8.36
N ALA A 280 -24.80 2.05 8.66
CA ALA A 280 -25.24 3.42 8.36
C ALA A 280 -24.04 4.36 8.26
N SER A 281 -24.20 5.45 7.52
CA SER A 281 -23.17 6.49 7.43
C SER A 281 -22.95 7.16 8.78
N ARG A 282 -21.70 7.54 9.08
CA ARG A 282 -21.28 8.14 10.34
C ARG A 282 -20.34 9.32 10.09
N ALA A 283 -20.32 10.27 11.03
CA ALA A 283 -19.39 11.38 11.01
C ALA A 283 -18.50 11.41 12.26
N VAL A 284 -17.32 12.01 12.11
CA VAL A 284 -16.42 12.33 13.22
C VAL A 284 -15.67 13.63 12.94
N VAL A 285 -15.50 14.44 13.97
CA VAL A 285 -14.65 15.63 13.92
C VAL A 285 -13.46 15.39 14.86
N VAL A 286 -12.27 15.67 14.36
CA VAL A 286 -11.01 15.63 15.09
C VAL A 286 -10.44 17.05 15.07
N THR A 287 -9.93 17.50 16.20
CA THR A 287 -9.32 18.84 16.30
C THR A 287 -7.81 18.74 16.29
N GLY A 288 -7.16 19.75 15.73
CA GLY A 288 -5.71 19.87 15.68
C GLY A 288 -5.25 21.29 15.38
N ASP A 289 -3.96 21.51 15.43
CA ASP A 289 -3.36 22.80 15.06
C ASP A 289 -3.25 22.90 13.53
N VAL A 290 -4.41 23.20 12.91
CA VAL A 290 -4.56 23.32 11.45
C VAL A 290 -5.41 24.55 11.11
N SER A 291 -5.16 25.13 9.93
CA SER A 291 -5.93 26.29 9.41
C SER A 291 -7.10 25.88 8.54
N ASP A 292 -6.94 24.80 7.81
CA ASP A 292 -7.91 24.30 6.84
C ASP A 292 -8.70 23.10 7.41
N VAL A 293 -9.69 22.65 6.67
CA VAL A 293 -10.42 21.42 6.96
C VAL A 293 -9.91 20.32 6.03
N THR A 294 -9.36 19.26 6.61
CA THR A 294 -9.10 18.03 5.89
C THR A 294 -10.27 17.07 6.10
N ILE A 295 -10.93 16.66 5.03
CA ILE A 295 -11.93 15.60 5.07
C ILE A 295 -11.34 14.28 4.61
N GLU A 296 -11.80 13.20 5.24
CA GLU A 296 -11.60 11.83 4.79
C GLU A 296 -12.95 11.13 4.76
N ILE A 297 -13.36 10.64 3.59
CA ILE A 297 -14.55 9.83 3.41
C ILE A 297 -14.11 8.42 3.03
N ALA A 298 -14.60 7.44 3.78
CA ALA A 298 -14.21 6.05 3.58
C ALA A 298 -15.42 5.14 3.42
N TRP A 299 -15.36 4.27 2.41
CA TRP A 299 -16.33 3.20 2.15
C TRP A 299 -15.66 1.84 2.26
N GLN A 300 -16.46 0.81 2.54
CA GLN A 300 -16.00 -0.58 2.43
C GLN A 300 -16.02 -0.99 0.96
N GLY A 301 -14.86 -1.31 0.42
CA GLY A 301 -14.67 -1.69 -0.98
C GLY A 301 -14.68 -3.20 -1.23
N PRO A 302 -14.33 -3.62 -2.44
CA PRO A 302 -14.33 -5.02 -2.84
C PRO A 302 -13.25 -5.85 -2.13
N ARG A 303 -13.39 -7.17 -2.26
CA ARG A 303 -12.38 -8.18 -1.89
C ARG A 303 -11.79 -8.75 -3.17
N VAL A 304 -10.47 -8.59 -3.39
CA VAL A 304 -9.85 -8.95 -4.67
C VAL A 304 -10.09 -10.41 -5.07
N ARG A 305 -9.98 -11.35 -4.13
CA ARG A 305 -10.17 -12.79 -4.42
C ARG A 305 -11.57 -13.16 -4.87
N LYS A 306 -12.58 -12.32 -4.60
CA LYS A 306 -13.97 -12.56 -4.99
C LYS A 306 -14.45 -11.61 -6.09
N GLN A 307 -13.85 -10.43 -6.20
CA GLN A 307 -14.36 -9.30 -6.97
C GLN A 307 -13.23 -8.60 -7.73
N ALA A 308 -12.28 -9.35 -8.30
CA ALA A 308 -11.12 -8.81 -9.01
C ALA A 308 -11.50 -7.78 -10.11
N GLY A 309 -12.62 -7.99 -10.80
CA GLY A 309 -13.12 -7.04 -11.79
C GLY A 309 -13.42 -5.65 -11.20
N ALA A 310 -13.93 -5.61 -9.98
CA ALA A 310 -14.23 -4.36 -9.28
C ALA A 310 -12.95 -3.65 -8.82
N THR A 311 -11.89 -4.37 -8.43
CA THR A 311 -10.63 -3.75 -8.04
C THR A 311 -9.94 -3.04 -9.22
N TYR A 312 -9.96 -3.65 -10.41
CA TYR A 312 -9.47 -2.98 -11.63
C TYR A 312 -10.32 -1.77 -12.01
N ALA A 313 -11.65 -1.84 -11.83
CA ALA A 313 -12.53 -0.70 -12.09
C ALA A 313 -12.28 0.46 -11.11
N ALA A 314 -11.96 0.16 -9.85
CA ALA A 314 -11.56 1.16 -8.85
C ALA A 314 -10.30 1.90 -9.27
N ASP A 315 -9.28 1.18 -9.75
CA ASP A 315 -8.03 1.78 -10.22
C ASP A 315 -8.25 2.65 -11.45
N VAL A 316 -9.09 2.20 -12.41
CA VAL A 316 -9.46 3.01 -13.57
C VAL A 316 -10.24 4.26 -13.16
N LEU A 317 -11.16 4.16 -12.21
CA LEU A 317 -11.89 5.30 -11.67
C LEU A 317 -10.92 6.32 -11.07
N SER A 318 -9.98 5.88 -10.23
CA SER A 318 -8.98 6.78 -9.63
C SER A 318 -8.19 7.53 -10.71
N ASP A 319 -7.73 6.83 -11.76
CA ASP A 319 -6.98 7.45 -12.85
C ASP A 319 -7.81 8.44 -13.70
N LEU A 320 -9.12 8.15 -13.87
CA LEU A 320 -10.04 9.05 -14.54
C LEU A 320 -10.28 10.34 -13.73
N LEU A 321 -10.38 10.24 -12.41
CA LEU A 321 -10.64 11.38 -11.54
C LEU A 321 -9.39 12.22 -11.29
N ASP A 322 -8.20 11.60 -11.29
CA ASP A 322 -6.91 12.27 -11.11
C ASP A 322 -6.40 12.98 -12.38
N ASP A 323 -7.07 12.82 -13.53
CA ASP A 323 -6.71 13.57 -14.74
C ASP A 323 -7.03 15.06 -14.58
N ASP A 324 -6.05 15.93 -14.84
CA ASP A 324 -6.23 17.40 -14.72
C ASP A 324 -7.34 17.96 -15.61
N ARG A 325 -7.76 17.22 -16.63
CA ARG A 325 -8.87 17.59 -17.55
C ARG A 325 -10.20 17.01 -17.12
N SER A 326 -10.25 16.24 -16.02
CA SER A 326 -11.50 15.61 -15.57
C SER A 326 -12.52 16.65 -15.13
N ALA A 327 -13.79 16.39 -15.44
CA ALA A 327 -14.89 17.22 -14.95
C ALA A 327 -14.90 17.29 -13.41
N PHE A 328 -14.51 16.21 -12.76
CA PHE A 328 -14.36 16.10 -11.31
C PHE A 328 -13.39 17.16 -10.76
N ARG A 329 -12.19 17.25 -11.33
CA ARG A 329 -11.20 18.26 -10.88
C ARG A 329 -11.67 19.68 -11.21
N HIS A 330 -12.15 19.92 -12.41
CA HIS A 330 -12.61 21.25 -12.82
C HIS A 330 -13.74 21.77 -11.92
N ARG A 331 -14.72 20.92 -11.59
CA ARG A 331 -15.88 21.36 -10.80
C ARG A 331 -15.60 21.42 -9.30
N LEU A 332 -14.66 20.64 -8.78
CA LEU A 332 -14.40 20.55 -7.35
C LEU A 332 -13.09 21.26 -6.92
N VAL A 333 -12.03 21.19 -7.73
CA VAL A 333 -10.73 21.77 -7.37
C VAL A 333 -10.52 23.11 -8.04
N ASP A 334 -10.64 23.20 -9.38
CA ASP A 334 -10.41 24.46 -10.09
C ASP A 334 -11.45 25.52 -9.79
N SER A 335 -12.68 25.11 -9.40
CA SER A 335 -13.72 26.00 -8.87
C SER A 335 -13.37 26.58 -7.48
N GLY A 336 -12.36 26.03 -6.82
CA GLY A 336 -11.91 26.42 -5.49
C GLY A 336 -12.76 25.86 -4.33
N LEU A 337 -13.67 24.91 -4.59
CA LEU A 337 -14.39 24.22 -3.49
C LEU A 337 -13.42 23.39 -2.63
N PHE A 338 -12.48 22.70 -3.28
CA PHE A 338 -11.35 22.03 -2.64
C PHE A 338 -10.02 22.64 -3.10
N GLN A 339 -9.03 22.63 -2.24
CA GLN A 339 -7.64 22.95 -2.58
C GLN A 339 -6.95 21.71 -3.20
N SER A 340 -7.29 20.53 -2.71
CA SER A 340 -6.88 19.25 -3.22
C SER A 340 -7.95 18.20 -2.97
N LEU A 341 -8.07 17.21 -3.87
CA LEU A 341 -9.03 16.14 -3.75
C LEU A 341 -8.48 14.89 -4.44
N THR A 342 -8.47 13.77 -3.75
CA THR A 342 -8.00 12.48 -4.27
C THR A 342 -8.94 11.38 -3.84
N ILE A 343 -9.04 10.34 -4.67
CA ILE A 343 -9.74 9.10 -4.32
C ILE A 343 -8.85 7.91 -4.66
N GLY A 344 -8.84 6.92 -3.81
CA GLY A 344 -8.07 5.70 -4.03
C GLY A 344 -8.73 4.49 -3.41
N TYR A 345 -8.30 3.32 -3.87
CA TYR A 345 -8.69 2.03 -3.33
C TYR A 345 -7.44 1.21 -2.98
N ARG A 346 -7.48 0.52 -1.85
CA ARG A 346 -6.42 -0.41 -1.47
C ARG A 346 -6.86 -1.86 -1.72
N THR A 347 -6.19 -2.52 -2.66
CA THR A 347 -6.45 -3.91 -3.02
C THR A 347 -6.05 -4.84 -1.88
N LEU A 348 -7.02 -5.55 -1.30
CA LEU A 348 -6.82 -6.53 -0.22
C LEU A 348 -7.58 -7.83 -0.52
N ALA A 349 -7.09 -8.95 0.01
CA ALA A 349 -7.81 -10.24 -0.05
C ALA A 349 -9.12 -10.17 0.72
N ASN A 350 -9.09 -9.51 1.88
CA ASN A 350 -10.26 -9.11 2.66
C ASN A 350 -10.78 -7.75 2.19
N THR A 351 -11.82 -7.23 2.83
CA THR A 351 -12.41 -5.95 2.45
C THR A 351 -11.37 -4.83 2.55
N GLY A 352 -11.09 -4.16 1.43
CA GLY A 352 -10.24 -2.98 1.37
C GLY A 352 -11.05 -1.69 1.51
N PRO A 353 -10.44 -0.59 1.97
CA PRO A 353 -11.10 0.72 2.00
C PRO A 353 -11.04 1.40 0.63
N ILE A 354 -12.11 2.12 0.28
CA ILE A 354 -12.07 3.19 -0.71
C ILE A 354 -12.00 4.48 0.09
N ILE A 355 -11.00 5.30 -0.16
CA ILE A 355 -10.74 6.52 0.61
C ILE A 355 -10.70 7.73 -0.31
N LEU A 356 -11.54 8.71 -0.03
CA LEU A 356 -11.49 10.03 -0.62
C LEU A 356 -10.95 11.01 0.42
N ARG A 357 -9.91 11.76 0.06
CA ARG A 357 -9.34 12.82 0.89
C ARG A 357 -9.41 14.15 0.18
N GLY A 358 -9.86 15.18 0.90
CA GLY A 358 -9.93 16.54 0.37
C GLY A 358 -9.52 17.57 1.41
N VAL A 359 -8.97 18.66 0.94
CA VAL A 359 -8.64 19.84 1.76
C VAL A 359 -9.48 21.01 1.29
N THR A 360 -10.15 21.70 2.23
CA THR A 360 -10.99 22.87 1.97
C THR A 360 -10.94 23.83 3.17
N THR A 361 -11.61 24.97 3.09
CA THR A 361 -11.74 25.87 4.25
C THR A 361 -13.04 25.61 5.00
N PRO A 362 -13.14 26.01 6.29
CA PRO A 362 -14.41 25.87 7.05
C PRO A 362 -15.60 26.56 6.39
N GLU A 363 -15.38 27.67 5.66
CA GLU A 363 -16.42 28.44 4.95
C GLU A 363 -16.94 27.70 3.72
N ARG A 364 -16.05 27.01 3.01
CA ARG A 364 -16.38 26.31 1.75
C ARG A 364 -16.91 24.90 1.98
N LEU A 365 -16.66 24.31 3.16
CA LEU A 365 -17.02 22.92 3.46
C LEU A 365 -18.47 22.56 3.09
N PRO A 366 -19.52 23.35 3.41
CA PRO A 366 -20.90 22.98 3.03
C PRO A 366 -21.07 22.87 1.51
N GLY A 367 -20.55 23.83 0.74
CA GLY A 367 -20.60 23.82 -0.73
C GLY A 367 -19.75 22.70 -1.32
N ALA A 368 -18.57 22.43 -0.74
CA ALA A 368 -17.67 21.35 -1.15
C ALA A 368 -18.33 19.97 -1.00
N LEU A 369 -19.00 19.69 0.12
CA LEU A 369 -19.70 18.41 0.32
C LEU A 369 -20.92 18.28 -0.60
N THR A 370 -21.69 19.36 -0.80
CA THR A 370 -22.81 19.34 -1.74
C THR A 370 -22.34 19.10 -3.17
N GLY A 371 -21.27 19.77 -3.60
CA GLY A 371 -20.66 19.58 -4.92
C GLY A 371 -20.11 18.16 -5.10
N LEU A 372 -19.43 17.63 -4.09
CA LEU A 372 -18.89 16.26 -4.11
C LEU A 372 -20.00 15.22 -4.26
N GLU A 373 -21.08 15.33 -3.49
CA GLU A 373 -22.24 14.43 -3.58
C GLU A 373 -22.89 14.48 -4.97
N ALA A 374 -23.03 15.68 -5.53
CA ALA A 374 -23.54 15.84 -6.89
C ALA A 374 -22.64 15.16 -7.93
N GLU A 375 -21.30 15.32 -7.82
CA GLU A 375 -20.34 14.65 -8.73
C GLU A 375 -20.37 13.13 -8.61
N LEU A 376 -20.42 12.58 -7.40
CA LEU A 376 -20.51 11.12 -7.20
C LEU A 376 -21.76 10.56 -7.90
N ARG A 377 -22.90 11.22 -7.79
CA ARG A 377 -24.14 10.81 -8.50
C ARG A 377 -24.02 10.94 -10.00
N LEU A 378 -23.43 12.01 -10.50
CA LEU A 378 -23.21 12.23 -11.94
C LEU A 378 -22.31 11.15 -12.55
N MET A 379 -21.38 10.56 -11.80
CA MET A 379 -20.51 9.46 -12.29
C MET A 379 -21.28 8.21 -12.72
N THR A 380 -22.52 8.04 -12.31
CA THR A 380 -23.40 6.96 -12.78
C THR A 380 -24.02 7.23 -14.16
N ASP A 381 -24.00 8.49 -14.61
CA ASP A 381 -24.51 8.87 -15.92
C ASP A 381 -23.58 8.36 -17.05
N THR A 382 -24.19 7.96 -18.16
CA THR A 382 -23.47 7.45 -19.33
C THR A 382 -22.61 8.50 -20.02
N ALA A 383 -22.93 9.78 -19.87
CA ALA A 383 -22.25 10.91 -20.47
C ALA A 383 -21.12 11.48 -19.60
N TYR A 384 -20.96 11.05 -18.35
CA TYR A 384 -20.00 11.66 -17.44
C TYR A 384 -18.53 11.37 -17.83
N PHE A 385 -18.21 10.13 -18.16
CA PHE A 385 -16.88 9.74 -18.64
C PHE A 385 -16.92 9.48 -20.14
N SER A 386 -15.92 9.95 -20.87
CA SER A 386 -15.78 9.69 -22.29
C SER A 386 -14.89 8.48 -22.60
N ALA A 387 -15.09 7.84 -23.74
CA ALA A 387 -14.21 6.76 -24.20
C ALA A 387 -12.75 7.20 -24.39
N PRO A 388 -12.44 8.38 -24.92
CA PRO A 388 -11.07 8.89 -24.98
C PRO A 388 -10.40 9.01 -23.60
N ASP A 389 -11.13 9.50 -22.55
CA ASP A 389 -10.57 9.65 -21.20
C ASP A 389 -10.24 8.27 -20.61
N LEU A 390 -11.13 7.28 -20.81
CA LEU A 390 -10.87 5.91 -20.40
C LEU A 390 -9.58 5.35 -21.02
N GLU A 391 -9.37 5.56 -22.31
CA GLU A 391 -8.17 5.06 -22.98
C GLU A 391 -6.89 5.79 -22.51
N ILE A 392 -6.99 7.05 -22.13
CA ILE A 392 -5.87 7.80 -21.53
C ILE A 392 -5.56 7.25 -20.14
N ALA A 393 -6.56 7.05 -19.29
CA ALA A 393 -6.39 6.49 -17.94
C ALA A 393 -5.70 5.12 -18.00
N LYS A 394 -6.17 4.21 -18.88
CA LYS A 394 -5.56 2.91 -19.09
C LYS A 394 -4.10 2.99 -19.53
N LYS A 395 -3.78 3.88 -20.48
CA LYS A 395 -2.40 4.08 -20.95
C LYS A 395 -1.49 4.63 -19.85
N ARG A 396 -1.97 5.59 -19.07
CA ARG A 396 -1.20 6.14 -17.93
C ARG A 396 -0.85 5.04 -16.93
N ARG A 397 -1.82 4.19 -16.56
CA ARG A 397 -1.60 3.07 -15.64
C ARG A 397 -0.62 2.06 -16.23
N ALA A 398 -0.73 1.71 -17.49
CA ALA A 398 0.20 0.82 -18.17
C ALA A 398 1.63 1.37 -18.13
N VAL A 399 1.83 2.65 -18.45
CA VAL A 399 3.14 3.31 -18.37
C VAL A 399 3.66 3.31 -16.94
N ALA A 400 2.85 3.66 -15.94
CA ALA A 400 3.25 3.66 -14.54
C ALA A 400 3.68 2.26 -14.07
N THR A 401 3.03 1.21 -14.57
CA THR A 401 3.41 -0.18 -14.26
C THR A 401 4.77 -0.54 -14.86
N VAL A 402 5.06 -0.11 -16.09
CA VAL A 402 6.38 -0.33 -16.72
C VAL A 402 7.48 0.41 -15.96
N LEU A 403 7.25 1.67 -15.57
CA LEU A 403 8.23 2.45 -14.83
C LEU A 403 8.61 1.83 -13.48
N ARG A 404 7.69 1.06 -12.87
CA ARG A 404 8.00 0.31 -11.63
C ARG A 404 9.03 -0.80 -11.83
N LEU A 405 9.16 -1.35 -13.04
CA LEU A 405 10.18 -2.38 -13.33
C LEU A 405 11.60 -1.86 -13.14
N GLU A 406 11.81 -0.54 -13.24
CA GLU A 406 13.12 0.09 -13.04
C GLU A 406 13.43 0.32 -11.55
N GLN A 407 12.45 0.20 -10.66
CA GLN A 407 12.58 0.45 -9.22
C GLN A 407 12.75 -0.88 -8.46
N GLY A 408 13.97 -1.41 -8.35
CA GLY A 408 14.24 -2.74 -7.80
C GLY A 408 13.49 -3.09 -6.50
N LEU A 409 13.58 -2.24 -5.45
CA LEU A 409 12.83 -2.44 -4.20
C LEU A 409 11.33 -2.30 -4.39
N GLY A 410 10.88 -1.24 -5.08
CA GLY A 410 9.46 -1.00 -5.32
C GLY A 410 8.81 -2.10 -6.15
N LEU A 411 9.58 -2.76 -7.03
CA LEU A 411 9.12 -3.91 -7.80
C LEU A 411 8.95 -5.14 -6.91
N ALA A 412 9.93 -5.46 -6.06
CA ALA A 412 9.85 -6.60 -5.14
C ALA A 412 8.61 -6.47 -4.24
N GLN A 413 8.44 -5.31 -3.61
CA GLN A 413 7.27 -5.02 -2.76
C GLN A 413 5.95 -5.12 -3.51
N ALA A 414 5.87 -4.58 -4.74
CA ALA A 414 4.64 -4.67 -5.54
C ALA A 414 4.28 -6.12 -5.92
N VAL A 415 5.27 -6.94 -6.24
CA VAL A 415 5.07 -8.38 -6.49
C VAL A 415 4.62 -9.07 -5.22
N GLY A 416 5.28 -8.82 -4.09
CA GLY A 416 4.99 -9.41 -2.79
C GLY A 416 3.60 -9.07 -2.27
N ASP A 417 3.23 -7.80 -2.34
CA ASP A 417 1.92 -7.32 -1.92
C ASP A 417 0.81 -7.98 -2.75
N LEU A 418 0.91 -7.93 -4.08
CA LEU A 418 -0.11 -8.53 -4.95
C LEU A 418 -0.14 -10.05 -4.86
N TRP A 419 1.03 -10.72 -4.78
CA TRP A 419 1.09 -12.16 -4.52
C TRP A 419 0.33 -12.53 -3.25
N SER A 420 0.54 -11.81 -2.18
CA SER A 420 -0.04 -12.13 -0.87
C SER A 420 -1.56 -12.04 -0.86
N VAL A 421 -2.13 -11.00 -1.49
CA VAL A 421 -3.57 -10.70 -1.45
C VAL A 421 -4.34 -11.36 -2.60
N ALA A 422 -3.74 -11.51 -3.78
CA ALA A 422 -4.42 -11.94 -5.00
C ALA A 422 -3.73 -13.07 -5.78
N GLY A 423 -2.44 -13.35 -5.49
CA GLY A 423 -1.63 -14.32 -6.23
C GLY A 423 -0.83 -13.70 -7.38
N LEU A 424 0.20 -14.42 -7.85
CA LEU A 424 1.11 -13.95 -8.90
C LEU A 424 0.39 -13.66 -10.22
N ASP A 425 -0.61 -14.45 -10.59
CA ASP A 425 -1.39 -14.26 -11.83
C ASP A 425 -2.11 -12.91 -11.87
N TYR A 426 -2.54 -12.39 -10.71
CA TYR A 426 -3.13 -11.05 -10.62
C TYR A 426 -2.10 -9.98 -10.98
N HIS A 427 -0.86 -10.11 -10.49
CA HIS A 427 0.24 -9.20 -10.83
C HIS A 427 0.58 -9.26 -12.33
N LEU A 428 0.79 -10.46 -12.88
CA LEU A 428 1.16 -10.65 -14.29
C LEU A 428 0.06 -10.19 -15.24
N GLY A 429 -1.20 -10.45 -14.92
CA GLY A 429 -2.37 -10.08 -15.71
C GLY A 429 -2.93 -8.68 -15.43
N TYR A 430 -2.31 -7.90 -14.54
CA TYR A 430 -2.89 -6.65 -14.03
C TYR A 430 -3.26 -5.67 -15.14
N VAL A 431 -2.32 -5.35 -16.02
CA VAL A 431 -2.54 -4.36 -17.10
C VAL A 431 -3.54 -4.86 -18.14
N ASP A 432 -3.51 -6.15 -18.47
CA ASP A 432 -4.48 -6.74 -19.41
C ASP A 432 -5.91 -6.66 -18.86
N ASN A 433 -6.07 -7.08 -17.60
CA ASN A 433 -7.36 -7.07 -16.92
C ASN A 433 -7.90 -5.65 -16.71
N LEU A 434 -7.03 -4.71 -16.37
CA LEU A 434 -7.39 -3.30 -16.24
C LEU A 434 -7.77 -2.72 -17.61
N SER A 435 -6.99 -3.00 -18.66
CA SER A 435 -7.27 -2.55 -20.04
C SER A 435 -8.59 -3.11 -20.59
N ALA A 436 -9.02 -4.28 -20.12
CA ALA A 436 -10.31 -4.86 -20.48
C ALA A 436 -11.51 -4.17 -19.82
N ARG A 437 -11.31 -3.24 -18.88
CA ARG A 437 -12.43 -2.54 -18.22
C ARG A 437 -13.10 -1.54 -19.17
N SER A 438 -14.40 -1.48 -19.06
CA SER A 438 -15.27 -0.57 -19.81
C SER A 438 -15.77 0.56 -18.91
N LEU A 439 -16.31 1.63 -19.50
CA LEU A 439 -17.04 2.67 -18.74
C LEU A 439 -18.24 2.09 -17.98
N SER A 440 -18.85 1.03 -18.49
CA SER A 440 -19.91 0.31 -17.78
C SER A 440 -19.41 -0.33 -16.48
N ASP A 441 -18.17 -0.88 -16.49
CA ASP A 441 -17.57 -1.44 -15.27
C ASP A 441 -17.27 -0.36 -14.25
N VAL A 442 -16.78 0.81 -14.69
CA VAL A 442 -16.54 1.98 -13.82
C VAL A 442 -17.84 2.48 -13.19
N ARG A 443 -18.90 2.67 -14.00
CA ARG A 443 -20.20 3.11 -13.48
C ARG A 443 -20.79 2.09 -12.52
N ARG A 444 -20.67 0.80 -12.82
CA ARG A 444 -21.11 -0.27 -11.92
C ARG A 444 -20.37 -0.19 -10.58
N PHE A 445 -19.05 0.02 -10.61
CA PHE A 445 -18.25 0.19 -9.41
C PHE A 445 -18.75 1.39 -8.57
N VAL A 446 -19.00 2.53 -9.18
CA VAL A 446 -19.56 3.72 -8.51
C VAL A 446 -20.91 3.40 -7.86
N GLY A 447 -21.82 2.74 -8.56
CA GLY A 447 -23.14 2.35 -8.03
C GLY A 447 -23.07 1.27 -6.95
N ASP A 448 -22.12 0.33 -7.06
CA ASP A 448 -22.01 -0.77 -6.10
C ASP A 448 -21.31 -0.38 -4.79
N TYR A 449 -20.40 0.64 -4.82
CA TYR A 449 -19.52 0.92 -3.70
C TYR A 449 -19.55 2.36 -3.17
N LEU A 450 -20.07 3.33 -3.93
CA LEU A 450 -19.99 4.75 -3.53
C LEU A 450 -21.40 5.38 -3.38
N VAL A 451 -22.18 5.42 -4.45
CA VAL A 451 -23.49 6.09 -4.47
C VAL A 451 -24.50 5.30 -3.65
N ASP A 452 -25.18 5.99 -2.72
CA ASP A 452 -26.16 5.42 -1.79
C ASP A 452 -25.61 4.25 -0.94
N LYS A 453 -24.29 4.23 -0.69
CA LYS A 453 -23.66 3.26 0.20
C LYS A 453 -23.28 3.92 1.51
N PRO A 454 -23.39 3.19 2.63
CA PRO A 454 -22.91 3.67 3.91
C PRO A 454 -21.42 4.02 3.87
N PHE A 455 -21.05 5.14 4.46
CA PHE A 455 -19.67 5.63 4.55
C PHE A 455 -19.38 6.23 5.92
N VAL A 456 -18.11 6.44 6.19
CA VAL A 456 -17.68 7.27 7.32
C VAL A 456 -17.03 8.53 6.77
N ILE A 457 -17.47 9.69 7.25
CA ILE A 457 -16.83 10.97 6.97
C ILE A 457 -16.14 11.49 8.23
N GLY A 458 -14.85 11.73 8.14
CA GLY A 458 -14.06 12.41 9.16
C GLY A 458 -13.67 13.80 8.70
N ALA A 459 -13.60 14.77 9.62
CA ALA A 459 -13.03 16.07 9.38
C ALA A 459 -12.01 16.42 10.46
N LEU A 460 -10.80 16.80 10.03
CA LEU A 460 -9.80 17.42 10.88
C LEU A 460 -9.89 18.93 10.70
N THR A 461 -10.00 19.67 11.80
CA THR A 461 -10.18 21.12 11.80
C THR A 461 -9.57 21.76 13.04
N SER A 462 -9.51 23.09 13.08
CA SER A 462 -9.10 23.83 14.28
C SER A 462 -10.15 23.74 15.37
N GLU A 463 -9.73 23.91 16.63
CA GLU A 463 -10.64 23.93 17.79
C GLU A 463 -11.75 25.01 17.66
N LYS A 464 -11.39 26.18 17.12
CA LYS A 464 -12.35 27.29 16.92
C LYS A 464 -13.45 26.97 15.90
N ASP A 465 -13.16 26.12 14.90
CA ASP A 465 -14.07 25.77 13.81
C ASP A 465 -14.81 24.46 14.05
N ALA A 466 -14.43 23.70 15.08
CA ALA A 466 -14.93 22.34 15.35
C ALA A 466 -16.47 22.29 15.43
N GLN A 467 -17.11 23.23 16.14
CA GLN A 467 -18.56 23.27 16.27
C GLN A 467 -19.24 23.52 14.91
N ARG A 468 -18.73 24.44 14.11
CA ARG A 468 -19.23 24.75 12.77
C ARG A 468 -19.10 23.56 11.84
N VAL A 469 -17.94 22.93 11.83
CA VAL A 469 -17.66 21.73 11.01
C VAL A 469 -18.58 20.58 11.45
N SER A 470 -18.76 20.36 12.74
CA SER A 470 -19.65 19.32 13.27
C SER A 470 -21.10 19.50 12.81
N VAL A 471 -21.61 20.72 12.86
CA VAL A 471 -22.98 21.04 12.37
C VAL A 471 -23.06 20.76 10.86
N THR A 472 -22.06 21.17 10.09
CA THR A 472 -22.02 20.92 8.63
C THR A 472 -22.05 19.42 8.32
N LEU A 473 -21.23 18.61 9.01
CA LEU A 473 -21.24 17.16 8.79
C LEU A 473 -22.57 16.51 9.19
N ALA A 474 -23.18 16.96 10.27
CA ALA A 474 -24.50 16.46 10.69
C ALA A 474 -25.59 16.78 9.64
N GLN A 475 -25.59 18.00 9.09
CA GLN A 475 -26.49 18.39 8.01
C GLN A 475 -26.26 17.57 6.73
N TYR A 476 -25.00 17.35 6.38
CA TYR A 476 -24.64 16.52 5.23
C TYR A 476 -25.13 15.08 5.39
N LEU A 477 -24.92 14.46 6.56
CA LEU A 477 -25.44 13.11 6.83
C LEU A 477 -26.96 13.03 6.77
N ALA A 478 -27.68 14.03 7.32
CA ALA A 478 -29.16 14.09 7.24
C ALA A 478 -29.58 14.13 5.75
N PHE A 479 -28.96 15.00 4.96
CA PHE A 479 -29.26 15.13 3.53
C PHE A 479 -29.01 13.83 2.74
N VAL A 480 -27.93 13.10 3.03
CA VAL A 480 -27.61 11.86 2.32
C VAL A 480 -28.55 10.72 2.76
N ASN A 481 -28.93 10.66 4.03
CA ASN A 481 -29.79 9.60 4.56
C ASN A 481 -31.28 9.78 4.25
N GLU A 482 -31.72 10.99 3.83
CA GLU A 482 -33.12 11.26 3.41
C GLU A 482 -33.39 10.84 1.94
N LYS A 483 -32.37 10.50 1.19
CA LYS A 483 -32.44 10.09 -0.21
C LYS A 483 -32.39 8.58 -0.38
#